data_71ef72fd0710a51cf925a3c88e8961ee
#
_entry.id   71ef72fd0710a51cf925a3c88e8961ee
#
_cell.length_a   1.000
_cell.length_b   1.000
_cell.length_c   1.000
_cell.angle_alpha   90.00
_cell.angle_beta   90.00
_cell.angle_gamma   90.00
#
_symmetry.space_group_name_H-M   'P 1'
#
loop_
_entity.id
_entity.type
_entity.pdbx_description
1 polymer ?
#
loop_
_entity_poly.entity_id
_entity_poly.type
_entity_poly.pdbx_seq_one_letter_code
_entity_poly.pdbx_strand_id
1 'polypeptide(L)'
;MNLHFPITRMYTDGSGHTRFSKQYLPLIEKTGLGSVGLFSSLFVNPNLFDNSGDLRLQFAVTPLSNDSEKDPPKLAHTAPRKQLVITLGGYLEFKNCDVKVYKPQHMTIIKPGDVLLAEDLDGAGHMWRFLPDDNGNLNPWQRCYIHLGEEYDHLVSQLIQDK
;
A
#
# COMPACT_ATOMS: atom_id res chain seq x y z
N MET A 1 21.21 16.51 3.61
CA MET A 1 19.73 16.56 3.65
C MET A 1 19.25 15.13 3.82
N ASN A 2 18.58 14.80 4.91
CA ASN A 2 18.05 13.44 5.08
C ASN A 2 16.79 13.32 4.23
N LEU A 3 16.91 12.63 3.10
CA LEU A 3 15.77 12.34 2.23
C LEU A 3 15.01 11.12 2.77
N HIS A 4 13.68 11.19 2.69
CA HIS A 4 12.79 10.12 3.12
C HIS A 4 11.78 9.83 2.01
N PHE A 5 11.44 8.56 1.83
CA PHE A 5 10.41 8.14 0.89
C PHE A 5 9.10 7.87 1.67
N PRO A 6 7.99 8.56 1.35
CA PRO A 6 6.73 8.38 2.05
C PRO A 6 6.10 7.02 1.74
N ILE A 7 5.58 6.39 2.78
CA ILE A 7 4.82 5.13 2.71
C ILE A 7 3.55 5.30 3.53
N THR A 8 2.42 4.77 3.06
CA THR A 8 1.23 4.58 3.86
C THR A 8 1.22 3.16 4.41
N ARG A 9 1.21 3.02 5.73
CA ARG A 9 1.07 1.73 6.40
C ARG A 9 -0.40 1.45 6.70
N MET A 10 -0.89 0.28 6.32
CA MET A 10 -2.23 -0.24 6.61
C MET A 10 -2.07 -1.52 7.44
N TYR A 11 -2.57 -1.52 8.67
CA TYR A 11 -2.34 -2.60 9.64
C TYR A 11 -3.57 -2.80 10.55
N THR A 12 -3.68 -3.98 11.16
CA THR A 12 -4.69 -4.27 12.17
C THR A 12 -4.18 -3.85 13.55
N ASP A 13 -4.97 -3.05 14.29
CA ASP A 13 -4.66 -2.69 15.68
C ASP A 13 -5.08 -3.80 16.66
N GLY A 14 -4.70 -3.63 17.94
CA GLY A 14 -5.03 -4.59 18.99
C GLY A 14 -6.52 -4.80 19.28
N SER A 15 -7.40 -4.02 18.63
CA SER A 15 -8.86 -4.15 18.70
C SER A 15 -9.46 -4.80 17.46
N GLY A 16 -8.64 -5.29 16.52
CA GLY A 16 -9.08 -5.93 15.29
C GLY A 16 -9.53 -4.95 14.20
N HIS A 17 -9.19 -3.67 14.30
CA HIS A 17 -9.56 -2.66 13.30
C HIS A 17 -8.40 -2.29 12.40
N THR A 18 -8.66 -2.15 11.12
CA THR A 18 -7.67 -1.62 10.17
C THR A 18 -7.39 -0.14 10.45
N ARG A 19 -6.11 0.22 10.49
CA ARG A 19 -5.60 1.58 10.68
C ARG A 19 -4.67 1.97 9.56
N PHE A 20 -4.60 3.28 9.33
CA PHE A 20 -3.69 3.88 8.36
C PHE A 20 -2.79 4.88 9.07
N SER A 21 -1.49 4.83 8.77
CA SER A 21 -0.51 5.80 9.26
C SER A 21 0.49 6.16 8.17
N LYS A 22 0.94 7.41 8.17
CA LYS A 22 2.06 7.83 7.33
C LYS A 22 3.37 7.39 7.98
N GLN A 23 4.24 6.83 7.19
CA GLN A 23 5.55 6.34 7.57
C GLN A 23 6.57 6.81 6.52
N TYR A 24 7.84 6.75 6.87
CA TYR A 24 8.90 7.18 5.97
C TYR A 24 10.04 6.17 5.97
N LEU A 25 10.48 5.77 4.78
CA LEU A 25 11.70 5.02 4.59
C LEU A 25 12.88 5.99 4.51
N PRO A 26 13.91 5.85 5.34
CA PRO A 26 15.13 6.62 5.18
C PRO A 26 15.83 6.23 3.87
N LEU A 27 16.31 7.25 3.15
CA LEU A 27 17.09 7.05 1.93
C LEU A 27 18.58 7.28 2.23
N ILE A 28 19.41 6.44 1.64
CA ILE A 28 20.86 6.51 1.75
C ILE A 28 21.40 7.02 0.42
N GLU A 29 22.19 8.09 0.46
CA GLU A 29 22.85 8.60 -0.74
C GLU A 29 23.93 7.62 -1.23
N LYS A 30 23.88 7.26 -2.51
CA LYS A 30 24.90 6.44 -3.17
C LYS A 30 25.46 7.18 -4.37
N THR A 31 26.79 7.23 -4.44
CA THR A 31 27.52 7.89 -5.52
C THR A 31 27.07 7.34 -6.88
N GLY A 32 26.66 8.22 -7.76
CA GLY A 32 26.23 7.91 -9.13
C GLY A 32 24.79 7.42 -9.28
N LEU A 33 24.07 7.14 -8.17
CA LEU A 33 22.69 6.66 -8.21
C LEU A 33 21.69 7.60 -7.50
N GLY A 34 22.18 8.67 -6.87
CA GLY A 34 21.34 9.52 -6.03
C GLY A 34 20.99 8.85 -4.72
N SER A 35 19.84 9.21 -4.15
CA SER A 35 19.38 8.65 -2.89
C SER A 35 18.55 7.39 -3.12
N VAL A 36 18.96 6.29 -2.52
CA VAL A 36 18.30 4.99 -2.61
C VAL A 36 17.86 4.52 -1.22
N GLY A 37 16.67 3.98 -1.15
CA GLY A 37 16.12 3.36 0.07
C GLY A 37 16.35 1.84 0.08
N LEU A 38 15.85 1.21 1.11
CA LEU A 38 15.89 -0.24 1.29
C LEU A 38 15.23 -1.03 0.15
N PHE A 39 14.40 -0.40 -0.68
CA PHE A 39 13.86 -1.02 -1.88
C PHE A 39 14.95 -1.60 -2.78
N SER A 40 16.15 -1.00 -2.80
CA SER A 40 17.26 -1.55 -3.58
C SER A 40 17.72 -2.92 -3.07
N SER A 41 17.67 -3.17 -1.76
CA SER A 41 18.03 -4.48 -1.20
C SER A 41 16.92 -5.51 -1.38
N LEU A 42 15.66 -5.11 -1.41
CA LEU A 42 14.53 -5.99 -1.73
C LEU A 42 14.58 -6.46 -3.19
N PHE A 43 15.03 -5.61 -4.11
CA PHE A 43 15.14 -5.95 -5.53
C PHE A 43 16.42 -6.73 -5.89
N VAL A 44 17.44 -6.70 -5.06
CA VAL A 44 18.73 -7.38 -5.30
C VAL A 44 18.78 -8.77 -4.68
N ASN A 45 17.77 -9.18 -3.91
CA ASN A 45 17.73 -10.54 -3.37
C ASN A 45 17.56 -11.55 -4.52
N PRO A 46 18.57 -12.39 -4.84
CA PRO A 46 18.48 -13.36 -5.92
C PRO A 46 17.40 -14.43 -5.69
N ASN A 47 16.90 -14.55 -4.45
CA ASN A 47 15.81 -15.46 -4.09
C ASN A 47 14.42 -14.88 -4.39
N LEU A 48 14.30 -13.68 -4.98
CA LEU A 48 13.02 -13.15 -5.49
C LEU A 48 12.36 -14.07 -6.53
N PHE A 49 13.11 -14.99 -7.09
CA PHE A 49 12.67 -15.99 -8.06
C PHE A 49 12.88 -17.42 -7.52
N ASP A 50 12.72 -17.62 -6.21
CA ASP A 50 12.81 -18.96 -5.68
C ASP A 50 11.72 -19.84 -6.32
N ASN A 51 12.03 -21.13 -6.44
CA ASN A 51 11.20 -22.14 -7.10
C ASN A 51 9.91 -22.48 -6.32
N SER A 52 9.52 -21.72 -5.31
CA SER A 52 8.31 -21.93 -4.52
C SER A 52 7.02 -21.61 -5.27
N GLY A 53 7.10 -21.04 -6.47
CA GLY A 53 5.96 -20.67 -7.29
C GLY A 53 5.23 -19.40 -6.81
N ASP A 54 5.65 -18.79 -5.73
CA ASP A 54 5.12 -17.51 -5.25
C ASP A 54 5.72 -16.35 -6.05
N LEU A 55 4.94 -15.85 -7.00
CA LEU A 55 5.30 -14.66 -7.76
C LEU A 55 5.36 -13.46 -6.79
N ARG A 56 6.55 -13.01 -6.43
CA ARG A 56 6.76 -11.90 -5.49
C ARG A 56 6.47 -10.52 -6.09
N LEU A 57 6.44 -10.43 -7.43
CA LEU A 57 6.08 -9.22 -8.17
C LEU A 57 4.87 -9.51 -9.05
N GLN A 58 3.80 -8.73 -8.90
CA GLN A 58 2.58 -8.89 -9.69
C GLN A 58 2.04 -7.54 -10.15
N PHE A 59 1.79 -7.38 -11.45
CA PHE A 59 1.03 -6.26 -11.97
C PHE A 59 -0.46 -6.61 -12.04
N ALA A 60 -1.31 -5.67 -11.65
CA ALA A 60 -2.74 -5.87 -11.65
C ALA A 60 -3.48 -4.59 -12.09
N VAL A 61 -4.62 -4.79 -12.74
CA VAL A 61 -5.56 -3.73 -13.10
C VAL A 61 -6.94 -4.11 -12.60
N THR A 62 -7.57 -3.23 -11.84
CA THR A 62 -9.01 -3.34 -11.54
C THR A 62 -9.73 -2.34 -12.43
N PRO A 63 -10.53 -2.81 -13.41
CA PRO A 63 -11.29 -1.94 -14.28
C PRO A 63 -12.39 -1.23 -13.51
N LEU A 64 -12.85 -0.11 -14.03
CA LEU A 64 -14.11 0.50 -13.60
C LEU A 64 -15.26 -0.46 -13.92
N SER A 65 -16.16 -0.68 -12.97
CA SER A 65 -17.41 -1.37 -13.27
C SER A 65 -18.36 -0.42 -14.02
N ASN A 66 -19.31 -0.96 -14.79
CA ASN A 66 -20.34 -0.15 -15.46
C ASN A 66 -21.24 0.59 -14.44
N ASP A 67 -21.20 0.20 -13.16
CA ASP A 67 -21.91 0.81 -12.05
C ASP A 67 -21.02 1.75 -11.21
N SER A 68 -19.89 2.22 -11.77
CA SER A 68 -18.87 3.00 -11.05
C SER A 68 -19.38 4.30 -10.42
N GLU A 69 -20.46 4.87 -10.93
CA GLU A 69 -21.14 6.03 -10.30
C GLU A 69 -21.93 5.65 -9.04
N LYS A 70 -22.25 4.36 -8.87
CA LYS A 70 -23.00 3.81 -7.73
C LYS A 70 -22.17 2.85 -6.89
N ASP A 71 -20.86 2.81 -7.10
CA ASP A 71 -20.00 1.79 -6.52
C ASP A 71 -20.11 1.81 -4.99
N PRO A 72 -20.88 0.88 -4.38
CA PRO A 72 -20.73 0.68 -2.95
C PRO A 72 -19.26 0.30 -2.71
N PRO A 73 -18.69 0.70 -1.58
CA PRO A 73 -17.34 0.28 -1.24
C PRO A 73 -17.24 -1.23 -1.42
N LYS A 74 -16.18 -1.70 -2.10
CA LYS A 74 -15.94 -3.13 -2.29
C LYS A 74 -16.06 -3.83 -0.95
N LEU A 75 -16.63 -5.05 -0.96
CA LEU A 75 -16.82 -5.84 0.24
C LEU A 75 -15.57 -5.82 1.12
N ALA A 76 -15.78 -5.66 2.41
CA ALA A 76 -14.72 -5.69 3.40
C ALA A 76 -13.86 -6.95 3.23
N HIS A 77 -12.55 -6.77 3.16
CA HIS A 77 -11.59 -7.86 3.09
C HIS A 77 -10.26 -7.45 3.72
N THR A 78 -9.52 -8.43 4.17
CA THR A 78 -8.15 -8.26 4.67
C THR A 78 -7.15 -8.39 3.52
N ALA A 79 -5.94 -7.90 3.71
CA ALA A 79 -4.87 -8.19 2.76
C ALA A 79 -4.58 -9.70 2.76
N PRO A 80 -4.42 -10.34 1.58
CA PRO A 80 -4.20 -11.79 1.51
C PRO A 80 -2.83 -12.20 2.07
N ARG A 81 -1.89 -11.26 2.11
CA ARG A 81 -0.52 -11.40 2.62
C ARG A 81 0.11 -10.04 2.84
N LYS A 82 1.23 -10.01 3.57
CA LYS A 82 2.05 -8.79 3.72
C LYS A 82 2.63 -8.40 2.36
N GLN A 83 2.39 -7.16 1.95
CA GLN A 83 2.81 -6.72 0.61
C GLN A 83 2.95 -5.20 0.53
N LEU A 84 3.84 -4.76 -0.35
CA LEU A 84 3.83 -3.39 -0.84
C LEU A 84 2.92 -3.30 -2.06
N VAL A 85 2.12 -2.25 -2.11
CA VAL A 85 1.25 -1.94 -3.24
C VAL A 85 1.67 -0.59 -3.78
N ILE A 86 2.27 -0.59 -4.97
CA ILE A 86 2.68 0.63 -5.67
C ILE A 86 1.55 1.00 -6.64
N THR A 87 0.88 2.11 -6.39
CA THR A 87 -0.18 2.60 -7.29
C THR A 87 0.43 3.30 -8.50
N LEU A 88 0.10 2.81 -9.68
CA LEU A 88 0.57 3.31 -10.97
C LEU A 88 -0.48 4.17 -11.67
N GLY A 89 -1.77 3.93 -11.41
CA GLY A 89 -2.90 4.66 -11.98
C GLY A 89 -4.16 4.50 -11.13
N GLY A 90 -5.08 5.47 -11.25
CA GLY A 90 -6.29 5.52 -10.45
C GLY A 90 -6.11 6.23 -9.10
N TYR A 91 -7.21 6.81 -8.61
CA TYR A 91 -7.33 7.42 -7.29
C TYR A 91 -8.31 6.58 -6.47
N LEU A 92 -7.95 6.26 -5.24
CA LEU A 92 -8.74 5.39 -4.38
C LEU A 92 -8.85 5.95 -2.97
N GLU A 93 -10.02 5.75 -2.37
CA GLU A 93 -10.22 5.93 -0.95
C GLU A 93 -10.25 4.56 -0.29
N PHE A 94 -9.37 4.33 0.67
CA PHE A 94 -9.37 3.17 1.55
C PHE A 94 -9.98 3.54 2.89
N LYS A 95 -10.83 2.68 3.44
CA LYS A 95 -11.52 2.87 4.73
C LYS A 95 -11.50 1.61 5.57
N ASN A 96 -11.48 1.81 6.88
CA ASN A 96 -11.84 0.78 7.84
C ASN A 96 -13.35 0.46 7.75
N CYS A 97 -13.71 -0.81 7.87
CA CYS A 97 -15.09 -1.29 7.71
C CYS A 97 -16.02 -0.99 8.90
N ASP A 98 -15.49 -0.90 10.11
CA ASP A 98 -16.29 -0.96 11.36
C ASP A 98 -16.58 0.40 12.01
N VAL A 99 -16.23 1.51 11.38
CA VAL A 99 -16.29 2.80 12.05
C VAL A 99 -17.45 3.64 11.55
N LYS A 100 -18.36 3.97 12.47
CA LYS A 100 -19.48 4.90 12.20
C LYS A 100 -19.03 6.36 12.09
N VAL A 101 -17.90 6.72 12.71
CA VAL A 101 -17.34 8.08 12.69
C VAL A 101 -15.90 8.00 12.22
N TYR A 102 -15.63 8.51 11.03
CA TYR A 102 -14.29 8.46 10.43
C TYR A 102 -13.38 9.52 11.06
N LYS A 103 -12.22 9.07 11.51
CA LYS A 103 -11.07 9.89 11.90
C LYS A 103 -9.96 9.72 10.87
N PRO A 104 -8.95 10.59 10.81
CA PRO A 104 -7.86 10.48 9.83
C PRO A 104 -7.18 9.11 9.78
N GLN A 105 -7.02 8.43 10.94
CA GLN A 105 -6.44 7.08 11.00
C GLN A 105 -7.35 5.95 10.47
N HIS A 106 -8.61 6.25 10.13
CA HIS A 106 -9.59 5.27 9.67
C HIS A 106 -9.76 5.27 8.14
N MET A 107 -9.13 6.18 7.47
CA MET A 107 -9.19 6.30 6.01
C MET A 107 -7.91 6.91 5.45
N THR A 108 -7.64 6.61 4.20
CA THR A 108 -6.54 7.23 3.44
C THR A 108 -6.90 7.32 1.97
N ILE A 109 -6.34 8.29 1.27
CA ILE A 109 -6.41 8.40 -0.18
C ILE A 109 -5.08 7.92 -0.75
N ILE A 110 -5.16 7.05 -1.74
CA ILE A 110 -4.02 6.51 -2.48
C ILE A 110 -4.14 6.95 -3.93
N LYS A 111 -3.06 7.46 -4.48
CA LYS A 111 -2.97 8.02 -5.83
C LYS A 111 -1.72 7.52 -6.56
N PRO A 112 -1.59 7.75 -7.87
CA PRO A 112 -0.39 7.34 -8.61
C PRO A 112 0.91 7.85 -7.96
N GLY A 113 1.87 6.94 -7.77
CA GLY A 113 3.13 7.18 -7.06
C GLY A 113 3.10 6.85 -5.57
N ASP A 114 1.92 6.68 -4.97
CA ASP A 114 1.84 6.28 -3.55
C ASP A 114 2.16 4.79 -3.36
N VAL A 115 2.81 4.50 -2.24
CA VAL A 115 3.12 3.15 -1.79
C VAL A 115 2.35 2.85 -0.51
N LEU A 116 1.59 1.75 -0.55
CA LEU A 116 0.86 1.21 0.57
C LEU A 116 1.56 -0.05 1.08
N LEU A 117 1.95 -0.08 2.34
CA LEU A 117 2.36 -1.30 3.04
C LEU A 117 1.10 -1.94 3.64
N ALA A 118 0.61 -3.00 3.01
CA ALA A 118 -0.57 -3.73 3.44
C ALA A 118 -0.19 -4.91 4.34
N GLU A 119 -0.64 -4.85 5.60
CA GLU A 119 -0.38 -5.85 6.64
C GLU A 119 -1.59 -6.12 7.55
N ASP A 120 -2.76 -5.69 7.13
CA ASP A 120 -4.02 -5.96 7.82
C ASP A 120 -4.54 -7.37 7.45
N LEU A 121 -3.84 -8.40 7.95
CA LEU A 121 -4.09 -9.81 7.59
C LEU A 121 -5.27 -10.44 8.31
N ASP A 122 -5.79 -9.80 9.34
CA ASP A 122 -6.86 -10.26 10.20
C ASP A 122 -7.81 -9.11 10.58
N GLY A 123 -8.81 -9.40 11.43
CA GLY A 123 -9.78 -8.42 11.88
C GLY A 123 -10.86 -8.10 10.85
N ALA A 124 -11.41 -6.89 10.93
CA ALA A 124 -12.52 -6.44 10.10
C ALA A 124 -12.14 -6.15 8.64
N GLY A 125 -10.85 -5.92 8.40
CA GLY A 125 -10.34 -5.57 7.10
C GLY A 125 -10.65 -4.14 6.67
N HIS A 126 -10.47 -3.89 5.40
CA HIS A 126 -10.67 -2.60 4.76
C HIS A 126 -11.65 -2.69 3.58
N MET A 127 -12.23 -1.56 3.24
CA MET A 127 -12.97 -1.31 1.99
C MET A 127 -12.22 -0.27 1.18
N TRP A 128 -12.45 -0.24 -0.13
CA TRP A 128 -11.96 0.83 -0.98
C TRP A 128 -12.97 1.15 -2.09
N ARG A 129 -12.87 2.36 -2.62
CA ARG A 129 -13.64 2.82 -3.78
C ARG A 129 -12.79 3.69 -4.69
N PHE A 130 -13.21 3.82 -5.94
CA PHE A 130 -12.63 4.78 -6.86
C PHE A 130 -12.98 6.21 -6.46
N LEU A 131 -12.03 7.11 -6.66
CA LEU A 131 -12.23 8.55 -6.60
C LEU A 131 -11.91 9.16 -7.96
N PRO A 132 -12.57 10.26 -8.33
CA PRO A 132 -12.14 11.03 -9.49
C PRO A 132 -10.75 11.63 -9.26
N ASP A 133 -9.98 11.75 -10.34
CA ASP A 133 -8.72 12.49 -10.38
C ASP A 133 -8.97 14.01 -10.31
N ASP A 134 -7.90 14.80 -10.35
CA ASP A 134 -7.96 16.26 -10.28
C ASP A 134 -8.73 16.89 -11.46
N ASN A 135 -9.00 16.15 -12.54
CA ASN A 135 -9.79 16.56 -13.69
C ASN A 135 -11.24 16.05 -13.63
N GLY A 136 -11.61 15.33 -12.57
CA GLY A 136 -12.94 14.76 -12.38
C GLY A 136 -13.16 13.40 -13.07
N ASN A 137 -12.11 12.77 -13.60
CA ASN A 137 -12.22 11.49 -14.29
C ASN A 137 -11.99 10.31 -13.34
N LEU A 138 -12.83 9.28 -13.43
CA LEU A 138 -12.57 7.99 -12.82
C LEU A 138 -11.60 7.20 -13.72
N ASN A 139 -10.57 6.63 -13.11
CA ASN A 139 -9.56 5.85 -13.81
C ASN A 139 -9.41 4.45 -13.19
N PRO A 140 -9.15 3.40 -14.00
CA PRO A 140 -8.87 2.06 -13.49
C PRO A 140 -7.72 2.07 -12.48
N TRP A 141 -7.81 1.22 -11.45
CA TRP A 141 -6.70 1.06 -10.52
C TRP A 141 -5.62 0.16 -11.11
N GLN A 142 -4.52 0.75 -11.52
CA GLN A 142 -3.30 0.08 -11.98
C GLN A 142 -2.30 0.04 -10.84
N ARG A 143 -1.72 -1.12 -10.57
CA ARG A 143 -0.80 -1.29 -9.45
C ARG A 143 0.21 -2.41 -9.66
N CYS A 144 1.28 -2.32 -8.90
CA CYS A 144 2.25 -3.39 -8.75
C CYS A 144 2.24 -3.87 -7.29
N TYR A 145 2.11 -5.16 -7.08
CA TYR A 145 2.30 -5.80 -5.78
C TYR A 145 3.71 -6.35 -5.68
N ILE A 146 4.35 -6.12 -4.53
CA ILE A 146 5.58 -6.78 -4.12
C ILE A 146 5.25 -7.55 -2.85
N HIS A 147 5.21 -8.88 -2.94
CA HIS A 147 4.94 -9.73 -1.79
C HIS A 147 6.14 -9.77 -0.87
N LEU A 148 5.92 -9.58 0.42
CA LEU A 148 6.95 -9.54 1.44
C LEU A 148 7.03 -10.89 2.14
N GLY A 149 8.23 -11.43 2.25
CA GLY A 149 8.55 -12.62 3.01
C GLY A 149 9.32 -12.27 4.29
N GLU A 150 10.47 -12.86 4.48
CA GLU A 150 11.35 -12.63 5.64
C GLU A 150 11.84 -11.18 5.73
N GLU A 151 11.87 -10.46 4.62
CA GLU A 151 12.28 -9.05 4.53
C GLU A 151 11.30 -8.09 5.24
N TYR A 152 10.09 -8.57 5.56
CA TYR A 152 9.04 -7.74 6.16
C TYR A 152 9.49 -7.11 7.48
N ASP A 153 10.02 -7.89 8.40
CA ASP A 153 10.42 -7.40 9.73
C ASP A 153 11.57 -6.40 9.61
N HIS A 154 12.48 -6.63 8.66
CA HIS A 154 13.54 -5.69 8.37
C HIS A 154 13.00 -4.38 7.80
N LEU A 155 12.06 -4.44 6.86
CA LEU A 155 11.41 -3.24 6.31
C LEU A 155 10.73 -2.43 7.41
N VAL A 156 9.89 -3.07 8.23
CA VAL A 156 9.12 -2.39 9.29
C VAL A 156 10.03 -1.75 10.33
N SER A 157 11.16 -2.41 10.67
CA SER A 157 12.13 -1.85 11.63
C SER A 157 12.82 -0.57 11.15
N GLN A 158 12.81 -0.31 9.84
CA GLN A 158 13.41 0.88 9.23
C GLN A 158 12.42 2.04 9.06
N LEU A 159 11.12 1.79 9.23
CA LEU A 159 10.11 2.84 9.06
C LEU A 159 10.19 3.87 10.20
N ILE A 160 10.19 5.13 9.83
CA ILE A 160 10.14 6.27 10.75
C ILE A 160 8.70 6.76 10.80
N GLN A 161 8.15 6.87 11.99
CA GLN A 161 6.83 7.46 12.18
C GLN A 161 6.90 8.97 12.02
N ASP A 162 5.85 9.53 11.43
CA ASP A 162 5.63 10.98 11.45
C ASP A 162 5.39 11.41 12.91
N LYS A 163 6.12 12.43 13.36
CA LYS A 163 6.05 12.92 14.75
C LYS A 163 4.97 14.00 14.87
#